data_052b4d776f664313b490cc54909574d4
#
_entry.id   052b4d776f664313b490cc54909574d4
#
_cell.length_a   1.000
_cell.length_b   1.000
_cell.length_c   1.000
_cell.angle_alpha   90.00
_cell.angle_beta   90.00
_cell.angle_gamma   90.00
#
_symmetry.space_group_name_H-M   'P 1'
#
loop_
_entity.id
_entity.type
_entity.pdbx_description
1 polymer ?
#
loop_
_entity_poly.entity_id
_entity_poly.type
_entity_poly.pdbx_seq_one_letter_code
_entity_poly.pdbx_strand_id
1 'polypeptide(L)' 'MAHHDRQRLRVADFLERVRDELDRAHQDADLWREEADRERTRISNLQADAEHTEREMTRLRAELDQARRPWWRRLLGS' A
#
# COMPACT_ATOMS: atom_id res chain seq x y z
N MET A 1 2.93 -56.72 -17.08
CA MET A 1 3.97 -55.66 -16.95
C MET A 1 3.58 -54.33 -17.56
N ALA A 2 2.87 -54.27 -18.66
CA ALA A 2 2.36 -52.99 -19.21
C ALA A 2 1.40 -52.23 -18.29
N HIS A 3 0.75 -52.91 -17.39
CA HIS A 3 -0.21 -52.35 -16.45
C HIS A 3 0.45 -51.54 -15.33
N HIS A 4 1.64 -51.94 -14.86
CA HIS A 4 2.39 -51.21 -13.83
C HIS A 4 3.06 -49.95 -14.39
N ASP A 5 3.53 -50.00 -15.63
CA ASP A 5 4.16 -48.84 -16.28
C ASP A 5 3.11 -47.72 -16.54
N ARG A 6 1.88 -48.08 -16.91
CA ARG A 6 0.79 -47.12 -17.08
C ARG A 6 0.38 -46.43 -15.76
N GLN A 7 0.36 -47.18 -14.66
CA GLN A 7 0.06 -46.62 -13.33
C GLN A 7 1.15 -45.68 -12.86
N ARG A 8 2.43 -46.01 -13.07
CA ARG A 8 3.56 -45.15 -12.74
C ARG A 8 3.52 -43.84 -13.53
N LEU A 9 3.19 -43.89 -14.82
CA LEU A 9 3.08 -42.73 -15.69
C LEU A 9 1.92 -41.84 -15.23
N ARG A 10 0.79 -42.41 -14.80
CA ARG A 10 -0.35 -41.62 -14.28
C ARG A 10 -0.04 -40.93 -12.97
N VAL A 11 0.66 -41.59 -12.05
CA VAL A 11 1.10 -41.04 -10.79
C VAL A 11 2.10 -39.91 -11.03
N ALA A 12 3.04 -40.11 -11.93
CA ALA A 12 4.03 -39.11 -12.31
C ALA A 12 3.35 -37.85 -12.91
N ASP A 13 2.39 -38.06 -13.82
CA ASP A 13 1.60 -36.96 -14.40
C ASP A 13 0.79 -36.23 -13.35
N PHE A 14 0.18 -36.92 -12.42
CA PHE A 14 -0.56 -36.33 -11.33
C PHE A 14 0.35 -35.48 -10.44
N LEU A 15 1.48 -36.01 -10.06
CA LEU A 15 2.47 -35.30 -9.23
C LEU A 15 3.00 -34.04 -9.94
N GLU A 16 3.27 -34.12 -11.23
CA GLU A 16 3.66 -32.94 -12.01
C GLU A 16 2.59 -31.87 -12.03
N ARG A 17 1.32 -32.26 -12.21
CA ARG A 17 0.19 -31.30 -12.18
C ARG A 17 0.06 -30.61 -10.83
N VAL A 18 0.14 -31.39 -9.75
CA VAL A 18 0.09 -30.84 -8.39
C VAL A 18 1.24 -29.88 -8.14
N ARG A 19 2.43 -30.25 -8.59
CA ARG A 19 3.62 -29.40 -8.47
C ARG A 19 3.47 -28.09 -9.25
N ASP A 20 2.96 -28.17 -10.48
CA ASP A 20 2.71 -26.99 -11.31
C ASP A 20 1.65 -26.08 -10.69
N GLU A 21 0.59 -26.65 -10.14
CA GLU A 21 -0.44 -25.88 -9.44
C GLU A 21 0.10 -25.20 -8.18
N LEU A 22 0.95 -25.89 -7.42
CA LEU A 22 1.62 -25.30 -6.25
C LEU A 22 2.55 -24.17 -6.65
N ASP A 23 3.33 -24.33 -7.69
CA ASP A 23 4.24 -23.30 -8.19
C ASP A 23 3.46 -22.06 -8.63
N ARG A 24 2.33 -22.23 -9.33
CA ARG A 24 1.44 -21.14 -9.74
C ARG A 24 0.84 -20.44 -8.51
N ALA A 25 0.36 -21.22 -7.54
CA ALA A 25 -0.20 -20.66 -6.31
C ALA A 25 0.83 -19.84 -5.54
N HIS A 26 2.08 -20.29 -5.46
CA HIS A 26 3.18 -19.55 -4.84
C HIS A 26 3.50 -18.25 -5.60
N GLN A 27 3.56 -18.32 -6.93
CA GLN A 27 3.79 -17.15 -7.77
C GLN A 27 2.68 -16.11 -7.60
N ASP A 28 1.43 -16.56 -7.60
CA ASP A 28 0.27 -15.68 -7.38
C ASP A 28 0.33 -15.04 -5.98
N ALA A 29 0.67 -15.81 -4.96
CA ALA A 29 0.81 -15.31 -3.59
C ALA A 29 1.91 -14.26 -3.50
N ASP A 30 3.04 -14.46 -4.17
CA ASP A 30 4.14 -13.49 -4.21
C ASP A 30 3.73 -12.19 -4.90
N LEU A 31 2.99 -12.27 -6.01
CA LEU A 31 2.45 -11.11 -6.70
C LEU A 31 1.47 -10.32 -5.82
N TRP A 32 0.59 -11.02 -5.12
CA TRP A 32 -0.34 -10.38 -4.18
C TRP A 32 0.37 -9.67 -3.03
N ARG A 33 1.44 -10.27 -2.51
CA ARG A 33 2.26 -9.64 -1.46
C ARG A 33 2.96 -8.39 -1.95
N GLU A 34 3.54 -8.43 -3.14
CA GLU A 34 4.19 -7.27 -3.76
C GLU A 34 3.19 -6.13 -3.96
N GLU A 35 2.00 -6.45 -4.44
CA GLU A 35 0.95 -5.46 -4.64
C GLU A 35 0.46 -4.87 -3.31
N ALA A 36 0.27 -5.72 -2.29
CA ALA A 36 -0.10 -5.27 -0.95
C ALA A 36 0.97 -4.34 -0.35
N ASP A 37 2.25 -4.65 -0.54
CA ASP A 37 3.34 -3.81 -0.07
C ASP A 37 3.38 -2.46 -0.79
N ARG A 38 3.13 -2.42 -2.08
CA ARG A 38 3.00 -1.18 -2.86
C ARG A 38 1.85 -0.31 -2.35
N GLU A 39 0.70 -0.92 -2.09
CA GLU A 39 -0.46 -0.22 -1.55
C GLU A 39 -0.18 0.35 -0.16
N ARG A 40 0.47 -0.40 0.71
CA ARG A 40 0.89 0.08 2.04
C ARG A 40 1.82 1.28 1.94
N THR A 41 2.79 1.22 1.04
CA THR A 41 3.71 2.33 0.80
C THR A 41 2.96 3.56 0.29
N ARG A 42 2.03 3.37 -0.63
CA ARG A 42 1.18 4.45 -1.16
C ARG A 42 0.35 5.11 -0.06
N ILE A 43 -0.30 4.30 0.79
CA ILE A 43 -1.10 4.79 1.92
C ILE A 43 -0.22 5.57 2.90
N SER A 44 0.94 5.03 3.24
CA SER A 44 1.90 5.71 4.12
C SER A 44 2.33 7.07 3.57
N ASN A 45 2.63 7.16 2.28
CA ASN A 45 3.01 8.40 1.62
C ASN A 45 1.86 9.42 1.61
N LEU A 46 0.64 8.96 1.33
CA LEU A 46 -0.54 9.83 1.36
C LEU A 46 -0.82 10.36 2.77
N GLN A 47 -0.66 9.54 3.79
CA GLN A 47 -0.80 9.97 5.18
C GLN A 47 0.25 11.01 5.56
N ALA A 48 1.50 10.81 5.16
CA ALA A 48 2.56 11.76 5.41
C ALA A 48 2.30 13.10 4.71
N ASP A 49 1.81 13.07 3.48
CA ASP A 49 1.43 14.26 2.71
C ASP A 49 0.26 15.00 3.36
N ALA A 50 -0.75 14.27 3.83
CA ALA A 50 -1.89 14.87 4.51
C ALA A 50 -1.48 15.55 5.83
N GLU A 51 -0.63 14.91 6.62
CA GLU A 51 -0.09 15.49 7.85
C GLU A 51 0.74 16.75 7.57
N HIS A 52 1.54 16.73 6.53
CA HIS A 52 2.33 17.89 6.09
C HIS A 52 1.42 19.05 5.70
N THR A 53 0.39 18.78 4.93
CA THR A 53 -0.59 19.79 4.50
C THR A 53 -1.33 20.38 5.70
N GLU A 54 -1.74 19.58 6.66
CA GLU A 54 -2.38 20.06 7.89
C GLU A 54 -1.47 20.99 8.69
N ARG A 55 -0.19 20.63 8.83
CA ARG A 55 0.80 21.48 9.51
C ARG A 55 1.01 22.81 8.78
N GLU A 56 1.08 22.79 7.47
CA GLU A 56 1.19 23.98 6.64
C GLU A 56 -0.04 24.89 6.80
N MET A 57 -1.24 24.31 6.78
CA MET A 57 -2.48 25.06 6.99
C MET A 57 -2.54 25.69 8.38
N THR A 58 -2.14 24.97 9.42
CA THR A 58 -2.09 25.47 10.78
C THR A 58 -1.10 26.63 10.90
N ARG A 59 0.07 26.51 10.28
CA ARG A 59 1.08 27.56 10.25
C ARG A 59 0.56 28.82 9.56
N LEU A 60 -0.06 28.67 8.40
CA LEU A 60 -0.60 29.78 7.63
C LEU A 60 -1.75 30.49 8.38
N ARG A 61 -2.60 29.75 9.07
CA ARG A 61 -3.64 30.33 9.92
C ARG A 61 -3.04 31.15 11.06
N ALA A 62 -2.00 30.62 11.71
CA ALA A 62 -1.32 31.32 12.78
C ALA A 62 -0.67 32.62 12.27
N GLU A 63 0.00 32.57 11.11
CA GLU A 63 0.59 33.75 10.47
C GLU A 63 -0.49 34.79 10.10
N LEU A 64 -1.62 34.34 9.59
CA LEU A 64 -2.73 35.20 9.24
C LEU A 64 -3.32 35.88 10.48
N ASP A 65 -3.50 35.15 11.57
CA ASP A 65 -3.99 35.69 12.82
C ASP A 65 -3.02 36.74 13.43
N GLN A 66 -1.72 36.46 13.35
CA GLN A 66 -0.73 37.42 13.78
C GLN A 66 -0.72 38.69 12.92
N ALA A 67 -0.89 38.55 11.60
CA ALA A 67 -0.99 39.70 10.72
C ALA A 67 -2.25 40.52 10.94
N ARG A 68 -3.36 39.90 11.35
CA ARG A 68 -4.62 40.58 11.68
C ARG A 68 -4.59 41.30 13.02
N ARG A 69 -3.84 40.80 14.01
CA ARG A 69 -3.78 41.37 15.35
C ARG A 69 -3.37 42.85 15.39
N PRO A 70 -2.29 43.28 14.69
CA PRO A 70 -1.93 44.68 14.65
C PRO A 70 -3.03 45.58 14.05
N TRP A 71 -3.73 45.06 13.06
CA TRP A 71 -4.81 45.77 12.38
C TRP A 71 -6.02 45.95 13.32
N TRP A 72 -6.39 44.93 14.09
CA TRP A 72 -7.43 44.98 15.11
C TRP A 72 -7.10 45.98 16.23
N ARG A 73 -5.84 46.00 16.68
CA ARG A 73 -5.37 46.95 17.70
C ARG A 73 -5.46 48.37 17.22
N ARG A 74 -5.16 48.64 15.97
CA ARG A 74 -5.31 49.97 15.37
C ARG A 74 -6.77 50.43 15.31
N LEU A 75 -7.68 49.54 14.98
CA LEU A 75 -9.10 49.79 14.95
C LEU A 75 -9.69 50.04 16.34
N LEU A 76 -9.27 49.26 17.32
CA LEU A 76 -9.78 49.33 18.70
C LEU A 76 -9.05 50.38 19.53
N GLY A 77 -7.85 50.77 19.16
CA GLY A 77 -7.03 51.75 19.88
C GLY A 77 -7.21 53.19 19.45
N SER A 78 -8.03 53.38 18.44
CA SER A 78 -8.39 54.72 17.99
C SER A 78 -9.81 55.09 18.47
#